data_bd879f2bb24e2e44a8c70f118b12b801
#
_entry.id   bd879f2bb24e2e44a8c70f118b12b801
#
_cell.length_a   1.000
_cell.length_b   1.000
_cell.length_c   1.000
_cell.angle_alpha   90.00
_cell.angle_beta   90.00
_cell.angle_gamma   90.00
#
_symmetry.space_group_name_H-M   'P 1'
#
loop_
_entity.id
_entity.type
_entity.pdbx_description
1 polymer ?
#
loop_
_entity_poly.entity_id
_entity_poly.type
_entity_poly.pdbx_seq_one_letter_code
_entity_poly.pdbx_strand_id
1 'polypeptide(L)'
;MHTNELMIYRNLDYGKILRDMTFLIEHEGSGYYNQEDLRTLFFECVNGILELSEQHGLEGNLWHTYLTFLLVNDENAYSTACEIRGMIEGSINEVALHDFVIMKELFDYDVQELGRNLGATAHELLFDYKGTKQEGHVYNRRIRDRICTLAVHLAETKTPRDFKEVMTQFYKEFGVGKFGLHKAFRVEHTEEGAKIVPITKIAHVRLDDLVGYEIPKKKLSENTEALVR
;
A
#
# COMPACT_ATOMS: atom_id res chain seq x y z
N MET A 1 -18.66 8.90 5.93
CA MET A 1 -17.27 8.41 6.06
C MET A 1 -16.36 9.59 6.34
N HIS A 2 -15.60 9.55 7.42
CA HIS A 2 -14.90 10.76 7.92
C HIS A 2 -13.37 10.61 7.77
N THR A 3 -12.87 10.54 6.53
CA THR A 3 -11.41 10.46 6.29
C THR A 3 -10.66 11.71 6.79
N ASN A 4 -11.37 12.82 7.00
CA ASN A 4 -10.83 14.02 7.64
C ASN A 4 -10.54 13.82 9.14
N GLU A 5 -11.08 12.77 9.77
CA GLU A 5 -10.86 12.39 11.16
C GLU A 5 -9.69 11.41 11.35
N LEU A 6 -9.06 10.94 10.27
CA LEU A 6 -7.84 10.13 10.36
C LEU A 6 -6.76 10.88 11.16
N MET A 7 -6.16 10.20 12.12
CA MET A 7 -5.14 10.74 13.03
C MET A 7 -3.74 10.27 12.67
N ILE A 8 -3.54 8.98 12.53
CA ILE A 8 -2.25 8.35 12.20
C ILE A 8 -2.05 8.32 10.69
N TYR A 9 -3.05 7.81 9.95
CA TYR A 9 -3.04 7.70 8.49
C TYR A 9 -3.54 8.98 7.80
N ARG A 10 -3.10 10.14 8.30
CA ARG A 10 -3.60 11.45 7.87
C ARG A 10 -2.92 12.00 6.61
N ASN A 11 -1.61 11.82 6.51
CA ASN A 11 -0.77 12.42 5.47
C ASN A 11 -0.30 11.37 4.46
N LEU A 12 -1.25 10.60 3.95
CA LEU A 12 -0.97 9.51 3.02
C LEU A 12 -0.44 10.03 1.68
N ASP A 13 0.69 9.47 1.24
CA ASP A 13 1.10 9.60 -0.15
C ASP A 13 0.00 9.01 -1.06
N TYR A 14 -0.31 9.67 -2.17
CA TYR A 14 -1.47 9.35 -3.03
C TYR A 14 -2.85 9.49 -2.36
N GLY A 15 -2.95 10.07 -1.18
CA GLY A 15 -4.19 10.26 -0.42
C GLY A 15 -5.20 11.23 -1.07
N LYS A 16 -4.85 11.92 -2.16
CA LYS A 16 -5.80 12.77 -2.91
C LYS A 16 -6.98 11.95 -3.43
N ILE A 17 -6.72 10.79 -4.04
CA ILE A 17 -7.75 9.90 -4.56
C ILE A 17 -8.70 9.46 -3.43
N LEU A 18 -8.16 9.14 -2.24
CA LEU A 18 -8.96 8.77 -1.07
C LEU A 18 -9.90 9.89 -0.67
N ARG A 19 -9.42 11.13 -0.59
CA ARG A 19 -10.23 12.30 -0.24
C ARG A 19 -11.33 12.57 -1.27
N ASP A 20 -10.97 12.50 -2.55
CA ASP A 20 -11.92 12.73 -3.65
C ASP A 20 -13.00 11.64 -3.70
N MET A 21 -12.64 10.37 -3.52
CA MET A 21 -13.60 9.27 -3.41
C MET A 21 -14.50 9.41 -2.18
N THR A 22 -13.95 9.80 -1.04
CA THR A 22 -14.75 10.06 0.17
C THR A 22 -15.73 11.21 -0.05
N PHE A 23 -15.28 12.29 -0.69
CA PHE A 23 -16.15 13.40 -1.08
C PHE A 23 -17.30 12.93 -1.97
N LEU A 24 -17.02 12.08 -2.96
CA LEU A 24 -18.05 11.51 -3.83
C LEU A 24 -19.07 10.68 -3.06
N ILE A 25 -18.60 9.80 -2.16
CA ILE A 25 -19.44 8.95 -1.31
C ILE A 25 -20.36 9.79 -0.42
N GLU A 26 -19.85 10.91 0.12
CA GLU A 26 -20.63 11.79 1.01
C GLU A 26 -21.64 12.67 0.25
N HIS A 27 -21.42 12.93 -1.03
CA HIS A 27 -22.20 13.90 -1.80
C HIS A 27 -22.96 13.30 -2.98
N GLU A 28 -22.87 12.00 -3.21
CA GLU A 28 -23.71 11.34 -4.20
C GLU A 28 -25.19 11.57 -3.84
N GLY A 29 -25.97 12.00 -4.81
CA GLY A 29 -27.41 12.27 -4.61
C GLY A 29 -27.76 13.53 -3.79
N SER A 30 -26.79 14.33 -3.34
CA SER A 30 -27.02 15.53 -2.53
C SER A 30 -27.60 16.58 -3.45
N GLY A 31 -28.15 16.78 -4.34
CA GLY A 31 -28.72 17.85 -5.15
C GLY A 31 -28.00 19.22 -5.15
N TYR A 32 -26.94 19.37 -4.33
CA TYR A 32 -26.13 20.59 -4.28
C TYR A 32 -25.01 20.62 -5.32
N TYR A 33 -24.58 19.45 -5.81
CA TYR A 33 -23.50 19.32 -6.77
C TYR A 33 -24.03 18.88 -8.13
N ASN A 34 -23.38 19.37 -9.19
CA ASN A 34 -23.69 18.95 -10.54
C ASN A 34 -23.28 17.47 -10.72
N GLN A 35 -24.20 16.64 -11.16
CA GLN A 35 -23.97 15.21 -11.37
C GLN A 35 -22.88 14.92 -12.42
N GLU A 36 -22.72 15.79 -13.41
CA GLU A 36 -21.67 15.65 -14.42
C GLU A 36 -20.29 15.92 -13.83
N ASP A 37 -20.17 16.89 -12.91
CA ASP A 37 -18.93 17.19 -12.20
C ASP A 37 -18.54 16.03 -11.26
N LEU A 38 -19.51 15.48 -10.52
CA LEU A 38 -19.29 14.32 -9.65
C LEU A 38 -18.85 13.09 -10.46
N ARG A 39 -19.50 12.85 -11.61
CA ARG A 39 -19.12 11.78 -12.52
C ARG A 39 -17.71 11.97 -13.10
N THR A 40 -17.35 13.19 -13.47
CA THR A 40 -16.01 13.54 -13.95
C THR A 40 -14.97 13.25 -12.87
N LEU A 41 -15.20 13.70 -11.64
CA LEU A 41 -14.32 13.45 -10.51
C LEU A 41 -14.18 11.94 -10.22
N PHE A 42 -15.26 11.16 -10.36
CA PHE A 42 -15.21 9.71 -10.23
C PHE A 42 -14.24 9.08 -11.24
N PHE A 43 -14.32 9.47 -12.52
CA PHE A 43 -13.40 8.97 -13.53
C PHE A 43 -11.96 9.46 -13.35
N GLU A 44 -11.73 10.64 -12.79
CA GLU A 44 -10.40 11.09 -12.38
C GLU A 44 -9.84 10.19 -11.27
N CYS A 45 -10.65 9.83 -10.28
CA CYS A 45 -10.26 8.86 -9.24
C CYS A 45 -9.96 7.47 -9.83
N VAL A 46 -10.82 6.97 -10.72
CA VAL A 46 -10.63 5.70 -11.43
C VAL A 46 -9.32 5.71 -12.21
N ASN A 47 -9.06 6.78 -12.97
CA ASN A 47 -7.80 6.93 -13.70
C ASN A 47 -6.59 6.89 -12.76
N GLY A 48 -6.64 7.65 -11.65
CA GLY A 48 -5.56 7.65 -10.67
C GLY A 48 -5.28 6.28 -10.06
N ILE A 49 -6.33 5.49 -9.78
CA ILE A 49 -6.20 4.12 -9.28
C ILE A 49 -5.59 3.21 -10.36
N LEU A 50 -6.01 3.33 -11.62
CA LEU A 50 -5.47 2.55 -12.73
C LEU A 50 -3.99 2.85 -12.98
N GLU A 51 -3.61 4.12 -13.05
CA GLU A 51 -2.22 4.55 -13.22
C GLU A 51 -1.32 3.99 -12.09
N LEU A 52 -1.77 4.12 -10.84
CA LEU A 52 -1.06 3.58 -9.69
C LEU A 52 -0.94 2.05 -9.77
N SER A 53 -2.02 1.38 -10.18
CA SER A 53 -2.04 -0.09 -10.28
C SER A 53 -1.12 -0.60 -11.36
N GLU A 54 -1.12 0.00 -12.55
CA GLU A 54 -0.19 -0.34 -13.63
C GLU A 54 1.26 -0.05 -13.25
N GLN A 55 1.53 1.10 -12.60
CA GLN A 55 2.88 1.43 -12.14
C GLN A 55 3.45 0.42 -11.15
N HIS A 56 2.62 -0.14 -10.29
CA HIS A 56 3.04 -1.07 -9.22
C HIS A 56 2.73 -2.54 -9.54
N GLY A 57 2.01 -2.80 -10.64
CA GLY A 57 1.58 -4.13 -11.06
C GLY A 57 0.47 -4.73 -10.18
N LEU A 58 -0.38 -3.87 -9.57
CA LEU A 58 -1.48 -4.32 -8.72
C LEU A 58 -2.63 -4.88 -9.56
N GLU A 59 -3.34 -5.89 -9.02
CA GLU A 59 -4.45 -6.55 -9.69
C GLU A 59 -5.54 -6.99 -8.70
N GLY A 60 -6.68 -7.45 -9.21
CA GLY A 60 -7.83 -7.86 -8.42
C GLY A 60 -8.83 -6.71 -8.20
N ASN A 61 -9.39 -6.60 -7.01
CA ASN A 61 -10.23 -5.45 -6.64
C ASN A 61 -9.34 -4.23 -6.40
N LEU A 62 -9.30 -3.31 -7.37
CA LEU A 62 -8.39 -2.17 -7.33
C LEU A 62 -8.73 -1.15 -6.24
N TRP A 63 -9.98 -1.04 -5.80
CA TRP A 63 -10.32 -0.20 -4.65
C TRP A 63 -9.68 -0.75 -3.38
N HIS A 64 -9.85 -2.04 -3.12
CA HIS A 64 -9.23 -2.69 -1.96
C HIS A 64 -7.69 -2.68 -2.04
N THR A 65 -7.11 -2.96 -3.20
CA THR A 65 -5.65 -2.92 -3.35
C THR A 65 -5.08 -1.51 -3.23
N TYR A 66 -5.80 -0.48 -3.69
CA TYR A 66 -5.43 0.92 -3.50
C TYR A 66 -5.42 1.30 -2.00
N LEU A 67 -6.49 0.98 -1.26
CA LEU A 67 -6.54 1.23 0.19
C LEU A 67 -5.42 0.48 0.92
N THR A 68 -5.18 -0.77 0.56
CA THR A 68 -4.06 -1.56 1.11
C THR A 68 -2.71 -0.93 0.77
N PHE A 69 -2.53 -0.47 -0.46
CA PHE A 69 -1.32 0.23 -0.89
C PHE A 69 -1.05 1.46 -0.03
N LEU A 70 -2.06 2.26 0.29
CA LEU A 70 -1.90 3.41 1.19
C LEU A 70 -1.38 2.97 2.57
N LEU A 71 -2.00 1.94 3.16
CA LEU A 71 -1.66 1.47 4.50
C LEU A 71 -0.24 0.88 4.57
N VAL A 72 0.17 0.09 3.59
CA VAL A 72 1.49 -0.57 3.62
C VAL A 72 2.65 0.37 3.31
N ASN A 73 2.40 1.52 2.68
CA ASN A 73 3.44 2.50 2.35
C ASN A 73 3.55 3.63 3.38
N ASP A 74 2.59 3.78 4.29
CA ASP A 74 2.59 4.88 5.26
C ASP A 74 3.42 4.54 6.50
N GLU A 75 4.65 5.08 6.54
CA GLU A 75 5.56 4.97 7.68
C GLU A 75 5.14 5.95 8.77
N ASN A 76 4.35 5.48 9.72
CA ASN A 76 3.84 6.26 10.84
C ASN A 76 4.23 5.66 12.19
N ALA A 77 3.89 6.34 13.30
CA ALA A 77 4.25 5.89 14.63
C ALA A 77 3.72 4.49 15.00
N TYR A 78 2.55 4.12 14.49
CA TYR A 78 1.97 2.80 14.73
C TYR A 78 2.61 1.73 13.85
N SER A 79 2.66 1.95 12.54
CA SER A 79 3.19 0.96 11.58
C SER A 79 4.66 0.63 11.84
N THR A 80 5.48 1.65 12.10
CA THR A 80 6.90 1.49 12.46
C THR A 80 7.10 0.76 13.79
N ALA A 81 6.27 1.05 14.80
CA ALA A 81 6.36 0.34 16.07
C ALA A 81 5.96 -1.14 15.94
N CYS A 82 4.97 -1.45 15.11
CA CYS A 82 4.56 -2.83 14.80
C CYS A 82 5.66 -3.59 14.03
N GLU A 83 6.35 -2.94 13.10
CA GLU A 83 7.48 -3.53 12.37
C GLU A 83 8.61 -3.94 13.32
N ILE A 84 8.97 -3.05 14.25
CA ILE A 84 10.11 -3.27 15.16
C ILE A 84 9.77 -4.27 16.27
N ARG A 85 8.57 -4.16 16.86
CA ARG A 85 8.19 -4.86 18.09
C ARG A 85 7.06 -5.88 17.91
N GLY A 86 6.37 -5.88 16.79
CA GLY A 86 5.14 -6.62 16.56
C GLY A 86 3.96 -5.97 17.31
N MET A 87 3.25 -6.76 18.13
CA MET A 87 2.17 -6.22 18.96
C MET A 87 2.75 -5.23 19.98
N ILE A 88 2.20 -4.01 20.01
CA ILE A 88 2.62 -2.93 20.89
C ILE A 88 1.55 -2.62 21.93
N GLU A 89 1.97 -2.15 23.09
CA GLU A 89 1.09 -1.68 24.15
C GLU A 89 0.94 -0.15 24.11
N GLY A 90 -0.09 0.37 24.77
CA GLY A 90 -0.30 1.81 24.95
C GLY A 90 -1.40 2.40 24.09
N SER A 91 -1.67 3.70 24.33
CA SER A 91 -2.79 4.45 23.75
C SER A 91 -2.73 4.54 22.21
N ILE A 92 -1.57 4.37 21.61
CA ILE A 92 -1.43 4.35 20.13
C ILE A 92 -2.29 3.26 19.49
N ASN A 93 -2.57 2.17 20.21
CA ASN A 93 -3.45 1.11 19.73
C ASN A 93 -4.90 1.56 19.56
N GLU A 94 -5.40 2.40 20.47
CA GLU A 94 -6.76 2.94 20.39
C GLU A 94 -6.86 3.99 19.29
N VAL A 95 -5.82 4.81 19.13
CA VAL A 95 -5.74 5.79 18.04
C VAL A 95 -5.69 5.07 16.69
N ALA A 96 -4.90 4.01 16.56
CA ALA A 96 -4.85 3.20 15.35
C ALA A 96 -6.19 2.48 15.09
N LEU A 97 -6.85 1.97 16.13
CA LEU A 97 -8.16 1.34 15.99
C LEU A 97 -9.21 2.33 15.47
N HIS A 98 -9.18 3.59 15.95
CA HIS A 98 -10.03 4.64 15.41
C HIS A 98 -9.87 4.79 13.89
N ASP A 99 -8.64 4.88 13.41
CA ASP A 99 -8.37 5.02 11.98
C ASP A 99 -8.76 3.74 11.20
N PHE A 100 -8.56 2.57 11.79
CA PHE A 100 -9.00 1.30 11.17
C PHE A 100 -10.51 1.11 11.14
N VAL A 101 -11.29 1.77 12.01
CA VAL A 101 -12.74 1.87 11.87
C VAL A 101 -13.09 2.55 10.55
N ILE A 102 -12.48 3.70 10.29
CA ILE A 102 -12.72 4.48 9.05
C ILE A 102 -12.25 3.68 7.82
N MET A 103 -11.07 3.08 7.89
CA MET A 103 -10.54 2.27 6.78
C MET A 103 -11.42 1.05 6.49
N LYS A 104 -11.94 0.38 7.53
CA LYS A 104 -12.85 -0.77 7.36
C LYS A 104 -14.17 -0.35 6.72
N GLU A 105 -14.74 0.79 7.09
CA GLU A 105 -15.93 1.34 6.43
C GLU A 105 -15.68 1.59 4.94
N LEU A 106 -14.49 2.08 4.56
CA LEU A 106 -14.10 2.27 3.16
C LEU A 106 -13.92 0.95 2.40
N PHE A 107 -13.39 -0.07 3.07
CA PHE A 107 -13.28 -1.42 2.49
C PHE A 107 -14.64 -2.06 2.25
N ASP A 108 -15.59 -1.84 3.16
CA ASP A 108 -16.94 -2.43 3.08
C ASP A 108 -17.88 -1.65 2.14
N TYR A 109 -17.48 -0.46 1.71
CA TYR A 109 -18.31 0.38 0.85
C TYR A 109 -18.35 -0.15 -0.58
N ASP A 110 -19.57 -0.25 -1.14
CA ASP A 110 -19.78 -0.68 -2.52
C ASP A 110 -19.52 0.46 -3.52
N VAL A 111 -18.26 0.58 -3.95
CA VAL A 111 -17.87 1.56 -4.98
C VAL A 111 -18.54 1.28 -6.34
N GLN A 112 -19.01 0.05 -6.59
CA GLN A 112 -19.81 -0.25 -7.80
C GLN A 112 -21.15 0.47 -7.76
N GLU A 113 -21.78 0.52 -6.58
CA GLU A 113 -23.04 1.24 -6.41
C GLU A 113 -22.83 2.74 -6.63
N LEU A 114 -21.76 3.33 -6.08
CA LEU A 114 -21.39 4.72 -6.36
C LEU A 114 -21.28 4.99 -7.86
N GLY A 115 -20.55 4.14 -8.60
CA GLY A 115 -20.42 4.27 -10.04
C GLY A 115 -21.75 4.21 -10.77
N ARG A 116 -22.64 3.27 -10.40
CA ARG A 116 -23.99 3.17 -10.97
C ARG A 116 -24.82 4.42 -10.70
N ASN A 117 -24.80 4.93 -9.47
CA ASN A 117 -25.55 6.12 -9.05
C ASN A 117 -25.09 7.39 -9.78
N LEU A 118 -23.79 7.47 -10.10
CA LEU A 118 -23.22 8.54 -10.93
C LEU A 118 -23.41 8.34 -12.44
N GLY A 119 -24.06 7.24 -12.87
CA GLY A 119 -24.23 6.91 -14.28
C GLY A 119 -22.92 6.56 -15.00
N ALA A 120 -21.92 6.10 -14.27
CA ALA A 120 -20.65 5.66 -14.85
C ALA A 120 -20.81 4.28 -15.52
N THR A 121 -20.12 4.08 -16.63
CA THR A 121 -20.05 2.81 -17.36
C THR A 121 -18.65 2.24 -17.29
N ALA A 122 -18.50 0.93 -17.46
CA ALA A 122 -17.22 0.22 -17.47
C ALA A 122 -16.41 0.26 -16.15
N HIS A 123 -16.92 0.88 -15.08
CA HIS A 123 -16.27 0.91 -13.77
C HIS A 123 -16.16 -0.48 -13.13
N GLU A 124 -16.96 -1.44 -13.57
CA GLU A 124 -16.94 -2.83 -13.10
C GLU A 124 -15.58 -3.52 -13.31
N LEU A 125 -14.80 -3.06 -14.31
CA LEU A 125 -13.46 -3.57 -14.57
C LEU A 125 -12.48 -3.39 -13.39
N LEU A 126 -12.75 -2.45 -12.48
CA LEU A 126 -11.93 -2.21 -11.29
C LEU A 126 -11.95 -3.36 -10.27
N PHE A 127 -12.95 -4.25 -10.33
CA PHE A 127 -13.18 -5.26 -9.28
C PHE A 127 -12.61 -6.64 -9.60
N ASP A 128 -12.22 -6.90 -10.86
CA ASP A 128 -11.44 -8.07 -11.29
C ASP A 128 -10.37 -7.66 -12.32
N TYR A 129 -9.62 -6.63 -11.97
CA TYR A 129 -8.61 -6.08 -12.86
C TYR A 129 -7.44 -7.03 -13.04
N LYS A 130 -6.97 -7.17 -14.27
CA LYS A 130 -5.77 -7.92 -14.63
C LYS A 130 -4.73 -6.94 -15.15
N GLY A 131 -3.69 -6.74 -14.37
CA GLY A 131 -2.59 -5.87 -14.73
C GLY A 131 -1.83 -6.33 -15.99
N THR A 132 -1.14 -5.41 -16.63
CA THR A 132 -0.29 -5.74 -17.77
C THR A 132 0.90 -6.57 -17.29
N LYS A 133 1.27 -7.61 -18.08
CA LYS A 133 2.44 -8.46 -17.79
C LYS A 133 3.75 -7.80 -18.26
N GLN A 134 3.87 -6.49 -18.06
CA GLN A 134 5.07 -5.76 -18.44
C GLN A 134 6.18 -5.92 -17.39
N GLU A 135 7.42 -5.91 -17.84
CA GLU A 135 8.57 -5.76 -16.96
C GLU A 135 8.76 -4.28 -16.62
N GLY A 136 9.15 -3.98 -15.39
CA GLY A 136 9.52 -2.62 -15.00
C GLY A 136 8.60 -1.96 -13.97
N HIS A 137 7.67 -2.72 -13.36
CA HIS A 137 6.88 -2.23 -12.23
C HIS A 137 7.78 -1.79 -11.05
N VAL A 138 7.31 -0.79 -10.31
CA VAL A 138 7.97 -0.32 -9.07
C VAL A 138 8.12 -1.46 -8.06
N TYR A 139 7.10 -2.31 -7.97
CA TYR A 139 7.16 -3.51 -7.14
C TYR A 139 7.64 -4.72 -7.94
N ASN A 140 8.49 -5.54 -7.32
CA ASN A 140 8.72 -6.88 -7.82
C ASN A 140 7.50 -7.77 -7.54
N ARG A 141 7.44 -8.93 -8.24
CA ARG A 141 6.32 -9.86 -8.12
C ARG A 141 5.98 -10.22 -6.66
N ARG A 142 6.99 -10.43 -5.82
CA ARG A 142 6.79 -10.85 -4.43
C ARG A 142 6.10 -9.77 -3.58
N ILE A 143 6.48 -8.50 -3.74
CA ILE A 143 5.84 -7.37 -3.03
C ILE A 143 4.42 -7.20 -3.51
N ARG A 144 4.22 -7.19 -4.83
CA ARG A 144 2.90 -7.08 -5.45
C ARG A 144 1.95 -8.16 -4.94
N ASP A 145 2.36 -9.44 -5.04
CA ASP A 145 1.52 -10.57 -4.65
C ASP A 145 1.12 -10.50 -3.17
N ARG A 146 2.03 -10.03 -2.28
CA ARG A 146 1.73 -9.80 -0.87
C ARG A 146 0.67 -8.73 -0.65
N ILE A 147 0.77 -7.60 -1.35
CA ILE A 147 -0.19 -6.50 -1.23
C ILE A 147 -1.57 -6.95 -1.74
N CYS A 148 -1.63 -7.60 -2.89
CA CYS A 148 -2.89 -8.12 -3.43
C CYS A 148 -3.51 -9.19 -2.50
N THR A 149 -2.71 -10.09 -1.92
CA THR A 149 -3.19 -11.08 -0.95
C THR A 149 -3.67 -10.41 0.34
N LEU A 150 -2.94 -9.41 0.84
CA LEU A 150 -3.36 -8.65 2.02
C LEU A 150 -4.70 -7.95 1.78
N ALA A 151 -4.91 -7.36 0.62
CA ALA A 151 -6.17 -6.70 0.27
C ALA A 151 -7.37 -7.66 0.34
N VAL A 152 -7.19 -8.90 -0.11
CA VAL A 152 -8.21 -9.96 0.02
C VAL A 152 -8.48 -10.29 1.49
N HIS A 153 -7.43 -10.51 2.28
CA HIS A 153 -7.59 -10.83 3.70
C HIS A 153 -8.25 -9.69 4.48
N LEU A 154 -7.91 -8.42 4.19
CA LEU A 154 -8.54 -7.27 4.83
C LEU A 154 -10.03 -7.15 4.49
N ALA A 155 -10.40 -7.44 3.25
CA ALA A 155 -11.79 -7.45 2.81
C ALA A 155 -12.63 -8.55 3.50
N GLU A 156 -12.01 -9.68 3.87
CA GLU A 156 -12.67 -10.78 4.58
C GLU A 156 -12.88 -10.54 6.08
N THR A 157 -12.21 -9.55 6.67
CA THR A 157 -12.33 -9.24 8.10
C THR A 157 -13.75 -8.79 8.45
N LYS A 158 -14.21 -9.16 9.65
CA LYS A 158 -15.58 -8.86 10.10
C LYS A 158 -15.65 -7.60 10.95
N THR A 159 -14.58 -7.27 11.65
CA THR A 159 -14.54 -6.14 12.57
C THR A 159 -13.30 -5.28 12.33
N PRO A 160 -13.34 -3.99 12.74
CA PRO A 160 -12.14 -3.15 12.71
C PRO A 160 -10.97 -3.69 13.57
N ARG A 161 -11.27 -4.49 14.60
CA ARG A 161 -10.24 -5.15 15.42
C ARG A 161 -9.53 -6.24 14.62
N ASP A 162 -10.28 -7.10 13.91
CA ASP A 162 -9.71 -8.12 13.03
C ASP A 162 -8.87 -7.46 11.94
N PHE A 163 -9.37 -6.37 11.36
CA PHE A 163 -8.64 -5.58 10.36
C PHE A 163 -7.30 -5.06 10.90
N LYS A 164 -7.33 -4.48 12.12
CA LYS A 164 -6.13 -4.04 12.82
C LYS A 164 -5.14 -5.18 13.06
N GLU A 165 -5.62 -6.36 13.49
CA GLU A 165 -4.77 -7.53 13.75
C GLU A 165 -4.06 -8.01 12.49
N VAL A 166 -4.78 -8.09 11.36
CA VAL A 166 -4.21 -8.45 10.05
C VAL A 166 -3.13 -7.44 9.64
N MET A 167 -3.39 -6.13 9.78
CA MET A 167 -2.41 -5.10 9.47
C MET A 167 -1.19 -5.15 10.41
N THR A 168 -1.40 -5.33 11.70
CA THR A 168 -0.31 -5.47 12.69
C THR A 168 0.61 -6.64 12.35
N GLN A 169 0.02 -7.79 12.01
CA GLN A 169 0.78 -8.97 11.63
C GLN A 169 1.56 -8.75 10.33
N PHE A 170 0.96 -8.07 9.36
CA PHE A 170 1.65 -7.72 8.12
C PHE A 170 2.87 -6.83 8.37
N TYR A 171 2.73 -5.76 9.15
CA TYR A 171 3.84 -4.87 9.48
C TYR A 171 4.98 -5.60 10.21
N LYS A 172 4.64 -6.48 11.15
CA LYS A 172 5.61 -7.31 11.86
C LYS A 172 6.39 -8.23 10.93
N GLU A 173 5.72 -8.83 9.96
CA GLU A 173 6.31 -9.87 9.11
C GLU A 173 7.06 -9.29 7.92
N PHE A 174 6.54 -8.23 7.33
CA PHE A 174 7.02 -7.71 6.05
C PHE A 174 7.56 -6.28 6.11
N GLY A 175 7.34 -5.58 7.23
CA GLY A 175 7.69 -4.18 7.39
C GLY A 175 6.72 -3.22 6.74
N VAL A 176 7.05 -1.92 6.76
CA VAL A 176 6.27 -0.82 6.23
C VAL A 176 7.11 0.07 5.33
N GLY A 177 6.46 0.70 4.37
CA GLY A 177 7.07 1.68 3.51
C GLY A 177 8.17 1.12 2.63
N LYS A 178 8.97 2.03 2.08
CA LYS A 178 10.00 1.69 1.11
C LYS A 178 11.07 0.74 1.69
N PHE A 179 11.48 0.97 2.92
CA PHE A 179 12.56 0.20 3.54
C PHE A 179 12.10 -1.16 4.06
N GLY A 180 10.88 -1.29 4.54
CA GLY A 180 10.32 -2.58 4.96
C GLY A 180 10.00 -3.49 3.76
N LEU A 181 9.39 -2.96 2.73
CA LEU A 181 8.93 -3.75 1.57
C LEU A 181 10.07 -4.23 0.67
N HIS A 182 11.16 -3.47 0.54
CA HIS A 182 12.29 -3.79 -0.34
C HIS A 182 13.50 -4.29 0.44
N LYS A 183 14.25 -5.23 -0.15
CA LYS A 183 15.42 -5.88 0.50
C LYS A 183 16.77 -5.29 0.15
N ALA A 184 16.85 -4.53 -0.94
CA ALA A 184 18.10 -3.98 -1.42
C ALA A 184 17.88 -2.60 -2.01
N PHE A 185 18.87 -1.74 -1.84
CA PHE A 185 18.84 -0.36 -2.25
C PHE A 185 20.16 0.02 -2.90
N ARG A 186 20.11 1.04 -3.76
CA ARG A 186 21.29 1.73 -4.27
C ARG A 186 21.17 3.23 -4.01
N VAL A 187 22.30 3.87 -3.90
CA VAL A 187 22.36 5.34 -3.83
C VAL A 187 22.53 5.88 -5.25
N GLU A 188 21.62 6.72 -5.66
CA GLU A 188 21.71 7.49 -6.90
C GLU A 188 22.02 8.94 -6.57
N HIS A 189 22.99 9.52 -7.27
CA HIS A 189 23.31 10.94 -7.16
C HIS A 189 22.50 11.70 -8.20
N THR A 190 21.68 12.64 -7.75
CA THR A 190 20.87 13.54 -8.57
C THR A 190 21.35 14.98 -8.36
N GLU A 191 20.88 15.90 -9.18
CA GLU A 191 21.17 17.34 -9.00
C GLU A 191 20.65 17.89 -7.68
N GLU A 192 19.61 17.24 -7.10
CA GLU A 192 19.02 17.59 -5.81
C GLU A 192 19.72 16.93 -4.61
N GLY A 193 20.69 16.04 -4.85
CA GLY A 193 21.43 15.32 -3.81
C GLY A 193 21.41 13.80 -3.96
N ALA A 194 21.82 13.08 -2.92
CA ALA A 194 21.84 11.62 -2.90
C ALA A 194 20.43 11.07 -2.60
N LYS A 195 19.95 10.14 -3.43
CA LYS A 195 18.65 9.47 -3.29
C LYS A 195 18.84 7.97 -3.14
N ILE A 196 18.16 7.39 -2.14
CA ILE A 196 18.11 5.93 -1.94
C ILE A 196 16.96 5.35 -2.79
N VAL A 197 17.31 4.46 -3.72
CA VAL A 197 16.37 3.85 -4.67
C VAL A 197 16.34 2.34 -4.47
N PRO A 198 15.16 1.70 -4.38
CA PRO A 198 15.09 0.25 -4.25
C PRO A 198 15.57 -0.47 -5.51
N ILE A 199 16.23 -1.59 -5.30
CA ILE A 199 16.60 -2.51 -6.38
C ILE A 199 15.47 -3.53 -6.53
N THR A 200 14.72 -3.43 -7.63
CA THR A 200 13.55 -4.30 -7.88
C THR A 200 13.94 -5.64 -8.50
N LYS A 201 15.04 -5.68 -9.25
CA LYS A 201 15.60 -6.92 -9.84
C LYS A 201 16.91 -7.26 -9.12
N ILE A 202 16.85 -8.19 -8.18
CA ILE A 202 18.05 -8.70 -7.48
C ILE A 202 18.45 -10.00 -8.15
N ALA A 203 19.64 -10.03 -8.75
CA ALA A 203 20.24 -11.28 -9.18
C ALA A 203 20.59 -12.11 -7.95
N HIS A 204 20.06 -13.32 -7.86
CA HIS A 204 20.40 -14.25 -6.79
C HIS A 204 21.77 -14.89 -7.08
N VAL A 205 22.85 -14.15 -6.83
CA VAL A 205 24.21 -14.67 -6.85
C VAL A 205 24.53 -15.14 -5.43
N ARG A 206 24.86 -16.41 -5.28
CA ARG A 206 25.34 -16.96 -4.00
C ARG A 206 26.83 -16.68 -3.85
N LEU A 207 27.31 -16.59 -2.61
CA LEU A 207 28.75 -16.46 -2.33
C LEU A 207 29.56 -17.61 -2.96
N ASP A 208 28.97 -18.80 -3.06
CA ASP A 208 29.59 -19.98 -3.69
C ASP A 208 29.72 -19.86 -5.22
N ASP A 209 28.89 -19.03 -5.85
CA ASP A 209 28.95 -18.78 -7.30
C ASP A 209 30.12 -17.85 -7.69
N LEU A 210 30.73 -17.18 -6.70
CA LEU A 210 31.88 -16.30 -6.91
C LEU A 210 33.17 -17.12 -6.89
N VAL A 211 33.82 -17.27 -8.03
CA VAL A 211 35.10 -18.02 -8.13
C VAL A 211 36.28 -17.10 -7.86
N GLY A 212 37.17 -17.50 -6.97
CA GLY A 212 38.48 -16.86 -6.81
C GLY A 212 38.57 -15.73 -5.79
N TYR A 213 37.56 -15.50 -4.93
CA TYR A 213 37.53 -14.42 -3.94
C TYR A 213 37.48 -14.92 -2.48
N GLU A 214 38.26 -15.96 -2.12
CA GLU A 214 38.10 -16.67 -0.84
C GLU A 214 38.34 -15.76 0.37
N ILE A 215 39.40 -14.91 0.36
CA ILE A 215 39.72 -14.00 1.47
C ILE A 215 38.63 -12.90 1.60
N PRO A 216 38.21 -12.20 0.54
CA PRO A 216 37.07 -11.24 0.60
C PRO A 216 35.76 -11.87 1.05
N LYS A 217 35.44 -13.09 0.59
CA LYS A 217 34.24 -13.83 1.01
C LYS A 217 34.25 -14.07 2.52
N LYS A 218 35.36 -14.60 3.05
CA LYS A 218 35.50 -14.86 4.46
C LYS A 218 35.36 -13.60 5.31
N LYS A 219 36.04 -12.51 4.95
CA LYS A 219 35.90 -11.21 5.63
C LYS A 219 34.49 -10.67 5.59
N LEU A 220 33.77 -10.77 4.45
CA LEU A 220 32.40 -10.34 4.32
C LEU A 220 31.48 -11.15 5.25
N SER A 221 31.60 -12.48 5.27
CA SER A 221 30.81 -13.35 6.14
C SER A 221 31.07 -13.05 7.62
N GLU A 222 32.34 -12.95 8.03
CA GLU A 222 32.72 -12.64 9.42
C GLU A 222 32.16 -11.27 9.87
N ASN A 223 32.25 -10.23 9.03
CA ASN A 223 31.73 -8.91 9.34
C ASN A 223 30.19 -8.90 9.40
N THR A 224 29.53 -9.64 8.51
CA THR A 224 28.05 -9.75 8.51
C THR A 224 27.55 -10.50 9.74
N GLU A 225 28.21 -11.61 10.13
CA GLU A 225 27.87 -12.35 11.35
C GLU A 225 28.10 -11.53 12.63
N ALA A 226 29.13 -10.69 12.65
CA ALA A 226 29.40 -9.79 13.78
C ALA A 226 28.34 -8.67 13.92
N LEU A 227 27.68 -8.30 12.84
CA LEU A 227 26.64 -7.25 12.81
C LEU A 227 25.27 -7.77 13.23
N VAL A 228 25.02 -9.08 13.09
CA VAL A 228 23.75 -9.75 13.40
C VAL A 228 23.69 -10.28 14.84
N ARG A 229 24.84 -10.35 15.54
CA ARG A 229 24.94 -10.70 16.97
C ARG A 229 24.71 -9.51 17.88
#